data_606f6375278a8ed5cfec40d898755d1b
#
_entry.id   606f6375278a8ed5cfec40d898755d1b
#
_cell.length_a   1.000
_cell.length_b   1.000
_cell.length_c   1.000
_cell.angle_alpha   90.00
_cell.angle_beta   90.00
_cell.angle_gamma   90.00
#
_symmetry.space_group_name_H-M   'P 1'
#
loop_
_entity.id
_entity.type
_entity.pdbx_description
1 polymer ?
#
loop_
_entity_poly.entity_id
_entity_poly.type
_entity_poly.pdbx_seq_one_letter_code
_entity_poly.pdbx_strand_id
1 'polypeptide(L)'
;VTAVARLGALLSAEEAGWIAAELRQRRLLYLAAKRAFAHHRGEVKSLLSQMLAENGDVAIAAAALDGIASVPRPDPLEAVWTVPSLPGIEGRTTLAVAELINEAQISVYAATYSASWQSDYVVALGHAVQRGVEVTVIVDRKLQRETNEMLQQQLPGARLWTLSSTDGSAYPPRQHAKLVVVDGKAAFVTSANFSDAAAKRNLECGLLSRDAGIAGGIRAQLHKLYEHDVLVDY
;
A
#
# COMPACT_ATOMS: atom_id res chain seq x y z
N VAL A 1 22.92 -14.28 -15.24
CA VAL A 1 22.51 -12.95 -14.71
C VAL A 1 23.79 -12.23 -14.31
N THR A 2 24.05 -11.03 -14.86
CA THR A 2 25.26 -10.23 -14.61
C THR A 2 25.32 -9.73 -13.16
N ALA A 3 26.52 -9.41 -12.66
CA ALA A 3 26.71 -8.82 -11.34
C ALA A 3 25.90 -7.51 -11.18
N VAL A 4 25.82 -6.69 -12.24
CA VAL A 4 25.03 -5.45 -12.26
C VAL A 4 23.53 -5.73 -12.07
N ALA A 5 22.96 -6.71 -12.76
CA ALA A 5 21.54 -7.06 -12.62
C ALA A 5 21.22 -7.60 -11.21
N ARG A 6 22.13 -8.38 -10.61
CA ARG A 6 21.98 -8.84 -9.22
C ARG A 6 22.07 -7.69 -8.22
N LEU A 7 23.00 -6.75 -8.42
CA LEU A 7 23.07 -5.53 -7.62
C LEU A 7 21.79 -4.69 -7.76
N GLY A 8 21.24 -4.60 -8.99
CA GLY A 8 19.97 -3.92 -9.25
C GLY A 8 18.77 -4.54 -8.53
N ALA A 9 18.77 -5.86 -8.31
CA ALA A 9 17.72 -6.52 -7.53
C ALA A 9 17.93 -6.40 -6.00
N LEU A 10 19.16 -6.22 -5.55
CA LEU A 10 19.54 -6.28 -4.14
C LEU A 10 19.57 -4.90 -3.47
N LEU A 11 20.09 -3.88 -4.16
CA LEU A 11 20.32 -2.55 -3.60
C LEU A 11 19.07 -1.67 -3.67
N SER A 12 18.82 -0.86 -2.66
CA SER A 12 17.93 0.30 -2.77
C SER A 12 18.56 1.38 -3.67
N ALA A 13 17.73 2.32 -4.15
CA ALA A 13 18.23 3.47 -4.93
C ALA A 13 19.23 4.30 -4.11
N GLU A 14 18.96 4.50 -2.81
CA GLU A 14 19.85 5.23 -1.91
C GLU A 14 21.19 4.52 -1.70
N GLU A 15 21.15 3.20 -1.41
CA GLU A 15 22.39 2.41 -1.26
C GLU A 15 23.24 2.45 -2.51
N ALA A 16 22.62 2.27 -3.69
CA ALA A 16 23.32 2.33 -4.96
C ALA A 16 24.00 3.71 -5.16
N GLY A 17 23.30 4.80 -4.85
CA GLY A 17 23.84 6.15 -4.89
C GLY A 17 24.99 6.38 -3.92
N TRP A 18 24.87 5.91 -2.66
CA TRP A 18 25.94 6.02 -1.68
C TRP A 18 27.19 5.21 -2.06
N ILE A 19 27.00 3.98 -2.60
CA ILE A 19 28.10 3.13 -3.06
C ILE A 19 28.79 3.78 -4.27
N ALA A 20 28.02 4.32 -5.24
CA ALA A 20 28.57 5.02 -6.39
C ALA A 20 29.42 6.24 -5.98
N ALA A 21 28.89 7.05 -5.06
CA ALA A 21 29.60 8.22 -4.54
C ALA A 21 30.92 7.85 -3.84
N GLU A 22 30.91 6.81 -3.00
CA GLU A 22 32.11 6.33 -2.30
C GLU A 22 33.16 5.78 -3.28
N LEU A 23 32.75 5.03 -4.32
CA LEU A 23 33.64 4.54 -5.36
C LEU A 23 34.32 5.68 -6.12
N ARG A 24 33.60 6.76 -6.44
CA ARG A 24 34.18 7.94 -7.12
C ARG A 24 35.17 8.68 -6.26
N GLN A 25 34.90 8.83 -4.96
CA GLN A 25 35.74 9.60 -4.07
C GLN A 25 37.03 8.85 -3.70
N ARG A 26 36.91 7.59 -3.30
CA ARG A 26 38.01 6.87 -2.66
C ARG A 26 38.53 5.70 -3.47
N ARG A 27 37.81 5.22 -4.47
CA ARG A 27 38.12 4.04 -5.31
C ARG A 27 38.39 2.77 -4.50
N LEU A 28 37.94 2.69 -3.24
CA LEU A 28 38.16 1.58 -2.34
C LEU A 28 36.88 0.77 -2.19
N LEU A 29 36.85 -0.40 -2.81
CA LEU A 29 35.70 -1.30 -2.87
C LEU A 29 35.15 -1.67 -1.47
N TYR A 30 36.04 -1.92 -0.50
CA TYR A 30 35.59 -2.32 0.83
C TYR A 30 34.88 -1.19 1.58
N LEU A 31 35.24 0.09 1.34
CA LEU A 31 34.54 1.25 1.89
C LEU A 31 33.23 1.46 1.21
N ALA A 32 33.17 1.31 -0.11
CA ALA A 32 31.95 1.38 -0.87
C ALA A 32 30.95 0.31 -0.41
N ALA A 33 31.38 -0.94 -0.23
CA ALA A 33 30.52 -2.01 0.28
C ALA A 33 29.98 -1.74 1.69
N LYS A 34 30.68 -0.96 2.54
CA LYS A 34 30.20 -0.55 3.87
C LYS A 34 28.97 0.38 3.80
N ARG A 35 28.70 1.00 2.66
CA ARG A 35 27.51 1.82 2.44
C ARG A 35 26.24 1.00 2.30
N ALA A 36 26.36 -0.29 2.01
CA ALA A 36 25.22 -1.21 1.99
C ALA A 36 24.76 -1.57 3.41
N PHE A 37 23.46 -1.87 3.56
CA PHE A 37 22.90 -2.33 4.81
C PHE A 37 23.55 -3.63 5.31
N ALA A 38 23.62 -3.78 6.62
CA ALA A 38 24.42 -4.82 7.26
C ALA A 38 24.05 -6.25 6.84
N HIS A 39 22.75 -6.51 6.61
CA HIS A 39 22.24 -7.86 6.34
C HIS A 39 22.66 -8.44 4.98
N HIS A 40 22.96 -7.60 3.98
CA HIS A 40 23.38 -8.06 2.66
C HIS A 40 24.79 -7.54 2.22
N ARG A 41 25.50 -6.83 3.10
CA ARG A 41 26.80 -6.21 2.81
C ARG A 41 27.84 -7.17 2.24
N GLY A 42 27.86 -8.42 2.73
CA GLY A 42 28.77 -9.45 2.23
C GLY A 42 28.52 -9.80 0.77
N GLU A 43 27.26 -9.95 0.38
CA GLU A 43 26.86 -10.23 -1.00
C GLU A 43 27.16 -9.04 -1.90
N VAL A 44 26.84 -7.82 -1.47
CA VAL A 44 27.16 -6.58 -2.20
C VAL A 44 28.65 -6.48 -2.47
N LYS A 45 29.51 -6.74 -1.46
CA LYS A 45 30.95 -6.75 -1.63
C LYS A 45 31.41 -7.73 -2.70
N SER A 46 30.89 -8.96 -2.69
CA SER A 46 31.18 -9.99 -3.68
C SER A 46 30.80 -9.57 -5.09
N LEU A 47 29.58 -9.04 -5.25
CA LEU A 47 29.04 -8.58 -6.55
C LEU A 47 29.80 -7.36 -7.09
N LEU A 48 30.19 -6.43 -6.24
CA LEU A 48 31.03 -5.29 -6.63
C LEU A 48 32.43 -5.78 -7.09
N SER A 49 32.99 -6.75 -6.38
CA SER A 49 34.29 -7.36 -6.79
C SER A 49 34.18 -8.04 -8.16
N GLN A 50 33.12 -8.81 -8.38
CA GLN A 50 32.86 -9.45 -9.66
C GLN A 50 32.64 -8.40 -10.77
N MET A 51 31.86 -7.37 -10.55
CA MET A 51 31.60 -6.30 -11.52
C MET A 51 32.90 -5.58 -11.92
N LEU A 52 33.78 -5.30 -10.96
CA LEU A 52 35.09 -4.68 -11.25
C LEU A 52 36.04 -5.63 -11.98
N ALA A 53 36.00 -6.93 -11.66
CA ALA A 53 36.81 -7.93 -12.40
C ALA A 53 36.35 -8.07 -13.86
N GLU A 54 35.02 -7.97 -14.12
CA GLU A 54 34.46 -8.07 -15.46
C GLU A 54 34.72 -6.81 -16.31
N ASN A 55 34.72 -5.63 -15.72
CA ASN A 55 34.72 -4.35 -16.45
C ASN A 55 36.02 -3.53 -16.28
N GLY A 56 36.87 -3.85 -15.30
CA GLY A 56 38.19 -3.26 -15.09
C GLY A 56 38.23 -1.79 -14.66
N ASP A 57 37.10 -1.08 -14.66
CA ASP A 57 37.02 0.37 -14.39
C ASP A 57 36.02 0.73 -13.31
N VAL A 58 36.52 1.40 -12.27
CA VAL A 58 35.72 1.93 -11.17
C VAL A 58 34.70 2.98 -11.63
N ALA A 59 35.00 3.75 -12.68
CA ALA A 59 34.09 4.75 -13.22
C ALA A 59 32.87 4.09 -13.90
N ILE A 60 33.06 2.99 -14.63
CA ILE A 60 32.00 2.18 -15.22
C ILE A 60 31.13 1.57 -14.11
N ALA A 61 31.75 1.02 -13.07
CA ALA A 61 31.05 0.47 -11.93
C ALA A 61 30.18 1.53 -11.21
N ALA A 62 30.71 2.72 -10.99
CA ALA A 62 29.98 3.83 -10.42
C ALA A 62 28.83 4.31 -11.31
N ALA A 63 29.03 4.38 -12.63
CA ALA A 63 27.97 4.75 -13.57
C ALA A 63 26.83 3.70 -13.61
N ALA A 64 27.14 2.42 -13.55
CA ALA A 64 26.14 1.36 -13.46
C ALA A 64 25.31 1.47 -12.17
N LEU A 65 25.94 1.78 -11.04
CA LEU A 65 25.27 2.02 -9.76
C LEU A 65 24.39 3.28 -9.79
N ASP A 66 24.81 4.36 -10.47
CA ASP A 66 23.93 5.51 -10.71
C ASP A 66 22.73 5.15 -11.57
N GLY A 67 22.92 4.31 -12.57
CA GLY A 67 21.82 3.75 -13.35
C GLY A 67 20.81 3.03 -12.44
N ILE A 68 21.28 2.20 -11.50
CA ILE A 68 20.44 1.52 -10.50
C ILE A 68 19.74 2.56 -9.60
N ALA A 69 20.46 3.59 -9.14
CA ALA A 69 19.92 4.64 -8.28
C ALA A 69 18.86 5.51 -8.99
N SER A 70 18.98 5.68 -10.31
CA SER A 70 18.07 6.52 -11.11
C SER A 70 16.79 5.79 -11.55
N VAL A 71 16.70 4.46 -11.39
CA VAL A 71 15.48 3.72 -11.74
C VAL A 71 14.39 4.07 -10.73
N PRO A 72 13.26 4.65 -11.18
CA PRO A 72 12.11 4.87 -10.30
C PRO A 72 11.71 3.53 -9.66
N ARG A 73 11.77 3.44 -8.36
CA ARG A 73 11.23 2.29 -7.63
C ARG A 73 9.87 2.69 -7.10
N PRO A 74 8.93 1.74 -7.04
CA PRO A 74 7.69 2.01 -6.33
C PRO A 74 8.03 2.47 -4.91
N ASP A 75 7.29 3.44 -4.41
CA ASP A 75 7.42 3.91 -3.03
C ASP A 75 7.39 2.71 -2.07
N PRO A 76 8.23 2.72 -1.03
CA PRO A 76 8.28 1.61 -0.10
C PRO A 76 6.91 1.37 0.54
N LEU A 77 6.61 0.10 0.83
CA LEU A 77 5.46 -0.25 1.66
C LEU A 77 5.66 0.34 3.04
N GLU A 78 4.72 1.15 3.49
CA GLU A 78 4.70 1.72 4.83
C GLU A 78 3.82 0.87 5.75
N ALA A 79 4.38 0.40 6.87
CA ALA A 79 3.61 -0.24 7.92
C ALA A 79 2.99 0.83 8.81
N VAL A 80 1.65 0.86 8.86
CA VAL A 80 0.89 1.83 9.66
C VAL A 80 0.20 1.09 10.79
N TRP A 81 0.41 1.55 12.00
CA TRP A 81 -0.13 0.93 13.21
C TRP A 81 -1.14 1.82 13.91
N THR A 82 -2.23 1.21 14.40
CA THR A 82 -3.06 1.78 15.46
C THR A 82 -2.76 1.04 16.74
N VAL A 83 -2.50 1.78 17.79
CA VAL A 83 -2.30 1.23 19.14
C VAL A 83 -3.35 1.81 20.07
N PRO A 84 -3.79 1.04 21.11
CA PRO A 84 -4.61 1.61 22.16
C PRO A 84 -3.95 2.85 22.75
N SER A 85 -4.73 3.89 23.04
CA SER A 85 -4.26 5.20 23.48
C SER A 85 -3.28 5.08 24.64
N LEU A 86 -2.00 5.23 24.37
CA LEU A 86 -0.95 5.41 25.34
C LEU A 86 -0.54 6.89 25.30
N PRO A 87 -0.28 7.56 26.43
CA PRO A 87 0.17 8.92 26.44
C PRO A 87 1.44 9.11 25.55
N GLY A 88 1.33 9.95 24.53
CA GLY A 88 2.44 10.23 23.60
C GLY A 88 2.55 9.29 22.38
N ILE A 89 1.64 8.31 22.23
CA ILE A 89 1.56 7.47 21.04
C ILE A 89 0.17 7.64 20.44
N GLU A 90 0.07 8.41 19.37
CA GLU A 90 -1.17 8.55 18.62
C GLU A 90 -1.27 7.44 17.55
N GLY A 91 -2.44 6.80 17.47
CA GLY A 91 -2.73 5.83 16.43
C GLY A 91 -2.82 6.50 15.06
N ARG A 92 -1.95 6.13 14.14
CA ARG A 92 -1.83 6.78 12.83
C ARG A 92 -2.70 6.18 11.73
N THR A 93 -3.23 4.96 11.92
CA THR A 93 -3.92 4.22 10.84
C THR A 93 -5.13 4.98 10.30
N THR A 94 -5.98 5.50 11.17
CA THR A 94 -7.19 6.22 10.77
C THR A 94 -6.86 7.52 10.04
N LEU A 95 -5.88 8.27 10.56
CA LEU A 95 -5.46 9.54 9.96
C LEU A 95 -4.81 9.30 8.58
N ALA A 96 -3.90 8.35 8.47
CA ALA A 96 -3.23 8.03 7.20
C ALA A 96 -4.22 7.62 6.10
N VAL A 97 -5.28 6.88 6.45
CA VAL A 97 -6.29 6.47 5.46
C VAL A 97 -7.23 7.63 5.10
N ALA A 98 -7.63 8.44 6.07
CA ALA A 98 -8.43 9.64 5.80
C ALA A 98 -7.65 10.62 4.89
N GLU A 99 -6.36 10.82 5.13
CA GLU A 99 -5.48 11.60 4.28
C GLU A 99 -5.42 11.01 2.86
N LEU A 100 -5.21 9.70 2.74
CA LEU A 100 -5.20 9.01 1.45
C LEU A 100 -6.52 9.19 0.67
N ILE A 101 -7.67 9.06 1.32
CA ILE A 101 -8.98 9.29 0.70
C ILE A 101 -9.14 10.76 0.28
N ASN A 102 -8.62 11.70 1.06
CA ASN A 102 -8.68 13.12 0.74
C ASN A 102 -7.80 13.50 -0.47
N GLU A 103 -6.77 12.71 -0.79
CA GLU A 103 -5.94 12.87 -2.00
C GLU A 103 -6.68 12.47 -3.29
N ALA A 104 -7.78 11.69 -3.20
CA ALA A 104 -8.50 11.15 -4.34
C ALA A 104 -9.03 12.23 -5.29
N GLN A 105 -8.83 12.01 -6.60
CA GLN A 105 -9.28 12.89 -7.68
C GLN A 105 -10.27 12.20 -8.63
N ILE A 106 -10.22 10.88 -8.75
CA ILE A 106 -10.98 10.10 -9.74
C ILE A 106 -11.88 9.10 -9.05
N SER A 107 -11.30 8.18 -8.24
CA SER A 107 -12.06 7.07 -7.68
C SER A 107 -11.52 6.59 -6.34
N VAL A 108 -12.42 6.14 -5.47
CA VAL A 108 -12.10 5.43 -4.22
C VAL A 108 -12.87 4.11 -4.19
N TYR A 109 -12.16 3.00 -3.99
CA TYR A 109 -12.74 1.71 -3.63
C TYR A 109 -12.38 1.44 -2.17
N ALA A 110 -13.38 1.23 -1.33
CA ALA A 110 -13.21 0.98 0.09
C ALA A 110 -13.95 -0.30 0.47
N ALA A 111 -13.32 -1.18 1.25
CA ALA A 111 -13.96 -2.37 1.77
C ALA A 111 -13.85 -2.41 3.29
N THR A 112 -14.96 -2.70 3.97
CA THR A 112 -15.01 -2.83 5.43
C THR A 112 -16.09 -3.80 5.86
N TYR A 113 -15.83 -4.52 6.96
CA TYR A 113 -16.84 -5.39 7.59
C TYR A 113 -17.79 -4.61 8.48
N SER A 114 -17.33 -3.55 9.16
CA SER A 114 -18.16 -2.65 9.96
C SER A 114 -17.67 -1.21 9.85
N ALA A 115 -18.60 -0.26 10.02
CA ALA A 115 -18.30 1.16 10.01
C ALA A 115 -19.07 1.89 11.10
N SER A 116 -18.52 3.00 11.57
CA SER A 116 -19.21 3.96 12.46
C SER A 116 -19.41 5.27 11.71
N TRP A 117 -20.57 5.87 11.82
CA TRP A 117 -20.92 7.10 11.11
C TRP A 117 -19.99 8.29 11.43
N GLN A 118 -19.41 8.34 12.62
CA GLN A 118 -18.47 9.37 13.05
C GLN A 118 -17.00 9.02 12.77
N SER A 119 -16.73 7.86 12.16
CA SER A 119 -15.35 7.51 11.88
C SER A 119 -14.76 8.42 10.81
N ASP A 120 -13.48 8.80 10.99
CA ASP A 120 -12.76 9.65 10.03
C ASP A 120 -12.75 9.06 8.62
N TYR A 121 -12.84 7.73 8.49
CA TYR A 121 -12.99 7.02 7.21
C TYR A 121 -14.29 7.40 6.49
N VAL A 122 -15.42 7.30 7.18
CA VAL A 122 -16.74 7.60 6.58
C VAL A 122 -16.84 9.09 6.26
N VAL A 123 -16.34 9.95 7.13
CA VAL A 123 -16.26 11.39 6.90
C VAL A 123 -15.42 11.71 5.66
N ALA A 124 -14.23 11.11 5.53
CA ALA A 124 -13.35 11.30 4.36
C ALA A 124 -14.00 10.80 3.05
N LEU A 125 -14.70 9.64 3.09
CA LEU A 125 -15.47 9.14 1.94
C LEU A 125 -16.59 10.13 1.55
N GLY A 126 -17.32 10.69 2.53
CA GLY A 126 -18.33 11.72 2.29
C GLY A 126 -17.75 12.96 1.61
N HIS A 127 -16.59 13.44 2.05
CA HIS A 127 -15.90 14.54 1.40
C HIS A 127 -15.45 14.18 -0.02
N ALA A 128 -15.02 12.93 -0.28
CA ALA A 128 -14.68 12.49 -1.63
C ALA A 128 -15.89 12.52 -2.56
N VAL A 129 -17.06 12.02 -2.11
CA VAL A 129 -18.32 12.10 -2.86
C VAL A 129 -18.69 13.56 -3.18
N GLN A 130 -18.57 14.47 -2.20
CA GLN A 130 -18.86 15.90 -2.39
C GLN A 130 -17.93 16.57 -3.42
N ARG A 131 -16.70 16.10 -3.55
CA ARG A 131 -15.74 16.55 -4.58
C ARG A 131 -16.03 15.97 -5.96
N GLY A 132 -17.01 15.08 -6.11
CA GLY A 132 -17.32 14.40 -7.37
C GLY A 132 -16.45 13.19 -7.67
N VAL A 133 -15.73 12.67 -6.67
CA VAL A 133 -14.94 11.43 -6.78
C VAL A 133 -15.89 10.23 -6.82
N GLU A 134 -15.65 9.27 -7.71
CA GLU A 134 -16.42 8.02 -7.76
C GLU A 134 -16.09 7.15 -6.55
N VAL A 135 -17.03 7.01 -5.62
CA VAL A 135 -16.83 6.22 -4.40
C VAL A 135 -17.63 4.91 -4.49
N THR A 136 -16.93 3.79 -4.30
CA THR A 136 -17.52 2.45 -4.18
C THR A 136 -17.14 1.85 -2.84
N VAL A 137 -18.13 1.47 -2.03
CA VAL A 137 -17.92 0.83 -0.73
C VAL A 137 -18.40 -0.61 -0.77
N ILE A 138 -17.52 -1.57 -0.44
CA ILE A 138 -17.82 -2.99 -0.40
C ILE A 138 -18.13 -3.38 1.05
N VAL A 139 -19.34 -3.86 1.30
CA VAL A 139 -19.92 -4.13 2.62
C VAL A 139 -20.40 -5.56 2.77
N ASP A 140 -20.52 -6.04 4.01
CA ASP A 140 -21.19 -7.32 4.30
C ASP A 140 -22.71 -7.13 4.40
N ARG A 141 -23.47 -7.89 3.60
CA ARG A 141 -24.93 -7.72 3.51
C ARG A 141 -25.69 -8.16 4.75
N LYS A 142 -25.24 -9.25 5.37
CA LYS A 142 -26.09 -9.98 6.35
C LYS A 142 -25.89 -9.52 7.79
N LEU A 143 -24.68 -9.11 8.16
CA LEU A 143 -24.33 -8.87 9.54
C LEU A 143 -24.39 -7.41 9.99
N GLN A 144 -24.43 -6.48 9.03
CA GLN A 144 -24.26 -5.05 9.28
C GLN A 144 -25.33 -4.22 8.56
N ARG A 145 -26.58 -4.69 8.56
CA ARG A 145 -27.68 -4.02 7.86
C ARG A 145 -27.83 -2.56 8.28
N GLU A 146 -27.83 -2.28 9.57
CA GLU A 146 -27.90 -0.90 10.10
C GLU A 146 -26.71 -0.05 9.62
N THR A 147 -25.51 -0.64 9.59
CA THR A 147 -24.30 0.02 9.06
C THR A 147 -24.46 0.36 7.57
N ASN A 148 -25.03 -0.55 6.79
CA ASN A 148 -25.21 -0.35 5.35
C ASN A 148 -26.26 0.72 5.05
N GLU A 149 -27.39 0.72 5.78
CA GLU A 149 -28.42 1.75 5.70
C GLU A 149 -27.84 3.12 6.11
N MET A 150 -27.02 3.18 7.14
CA MET A 150 -26.29 4.37 7.54
C MET A 150 -25.35 4.87 6.45
N LEU A 151 -24.55 3.98 5.84
CA LEU A 151 -23.64 4.36 4.77
C LEU A 151 -24.38 4.90 3.55
N GLN A 152 -25.52 4.31 3.16
CA GLN A 152 -26.37 4.85 2.09
C GLN A 152 -26.85 6.28 2.37
N GLN A 153 -27.19 6.58 3.62
CA GLN A 153 -27.64 7.91 4.04
C GLN A 153 -26.49 8.93 4.11
N GLN A 154 -25.32 8.50 4.58
CA GLN A 154 -24.15 9.37 4.80
C GLN A 154 -23.33 9.64 3.53
N LEU A 155 -23.42 8.73 2.56
CA LEU A 155 -22.64 8.77 1.32
C LEU A 155 -23.57 8.86 0.09
N PRO A 156 -24.41 9.90 -0.02
CA PRO A 156 -25.34 10.02 -1.15
C PRO A 156 -24.56 10.15 -2.46
N GLY A 157 -24.74 9.17 -3.37
CA GLY A 157 -24.00 9.08 -4.63
C GLY A 157 -22.85 8.07 -4.65
N ALA A 158 -22.49 7.49 -3.50
CA ALA A 158 -21.58 6.35 -3.48
C ALA A 158 -22.30 5.07 -3.94
N ARG A 159 -21.58 4.18 -4.61
CA ARG A 159 -22.05 2.81 -4.91
C ARG A 159 -21.77 1.93 -3.71
N LEU A 160 -22.72 1.10 -3.31
CA LEU A 160 -22.49 0.04 -2.35
C LEU A 160 -22.49 -1.31 -3.06
N TRP A 161 -21.42 -2.06 -2.90
CA TRP A 161 -21.30 -3.44 -3.37
C TRP A 161 -21.31 -4.42 -2.21
N THR A 162 -21.74 -5.64 -2.49
CA THR A 162 -21.76 -6.73 -1.52
C THR A 162 -21.49 -8.06 -2.20
N LEU A 163 -21.16 -9.08 -1.43
CA LEU A 163 -21.07 -10.43 -1.97
C LEU A 163 -22.45 -10.95 -2.41
N SER A 164 -22.48 -11.59 -3.58
CA SER A 164 -23.64 -12.32 -4.05
C SER A 164 -24.03 -13.43 -3.07
N SER A 165 -25.32 -13.62 -2.84
CA SER A 165 -25.85 -14.60 -1.87
C SER A 165 -26.43 -15.84 -2.55
N THR A 166 -25.87 -16.27 -3.67
CA THR A 166 -26.48 -17.25 -4.58
C THR A 166 -26.42 -18.71 -4.14
N ASP A 167 -25.70 -19.06 -3.06
CA ASP A 167 -25.39 -20.46 -2.76
C ASP A 167 -26.34 -21.20 -1.80
N GLY A 168 -27.30 -20.51 -1.18
CA GLY A 168 -28.22 -21.14 -0.21
C GLY A 168 -27.52 -21.83 0.98
N SER A 169 -26.23 -21.63 1.14
CA SER A 169 -25.39 -22.24 2.17
C SER A 169 -25.80 -21.84 3.57
N ALA A 170 -25.75 -22.75 4.52
CA ALA A 170 -25.90 -22.48 5.95
C ALA A 170 -24.80 -21.52 6.46
N TYR A 171 -23.66 -21.46 5.76
CA TYR A 171 -22.53 -20.58 6.03
C TYR A 171 -22.22 -19.70 4.80
N PRO A 172 -23.02 -18.66 4.55
CA PRO A 172 -22.80 -17.81 3.39
C PRO A 172 -21.45 -17.11 3.46
N PRO A 173 -20.82 -16.83 2.31
CA PRO A 173 -19.58 -16.10 2.24
C PRO A 173 -19.74 -14.71 2.87
N ARG A 174 -18.68 -14.21 3.50
CA ARG A 174 -18.67 -12.92 4.19
C ARG A 174 -17.64 -11.99 3.57
N GLN A 175 -18.04 -10.74 3.39
CA GLN A 175 -17.09 -9.68 3.10
C GLN A 175 -16.34 -9.33 4.38
N HIS A 176 -15.05 -9.67 4.44
CA HIS A 176 -14.19 -9.39 5.59
C HIS A 176 -12.88 -8.66 5.22
N ALA A 177 -12.74 -8.26 3.97
CA ALA A 177 -11.63 -7.42 3.54
C ALA A 177 -11.74 -6.02 4.15
N LYS A 178 -10.60 -5.44 4.50
CA LYS A 178 -10.48 -4.04 4.91
C LYS A 178 -9.39 -3.41 4.06
N LEU A 179 -9.80 -2.59 3.14
CA LEU A 179 -8.87 -1.93 2.22
C LEU A 179 -9.45 -0.61 1.70
N VAL A 180 -8.56 0.24 1.24
CA VAL A 180 -8.87 1.43 0.45
C VAL A 180 -7.94 1.47 -0.75
N VAL A 181 -8.50 1.74 -1.94
CA VAL A 181 -7.72 1.98 -3.16
C VAL A 181 -8.12 3.35 -3.70
N VAL A 182 -7.15 4.21 -3.92
CA VAL A 182 -7.33 5.57 -4.42
C VAL A 182 -6.74 5.70 -5.80
N ASP A 183 -7.56 6.12 -6.77
CA ASP A 183 -7.21 6.41 -8.18
C ASP A 183 -6.48 5.28 -8.91
N GLY A 184 -6.45 4.06 -8.33
CA GLY A 184 -5.61 2.97 -8.81
C GLY A 184 -4.10 3.25 -8.70
N LYS A 185 -3.70 4.23 -7.89
CA LYS A 185 -2.32 4.66 -7.67
C LYS A 185 -1.80 4.36 -6.29
N ALA A 186 -2.68 4.33 -5.30
CA ALA A 186 -2.32 4.00 -3.93
C ALA A 186 -3.33 3.03 -3.32
N ALA A 187 -2.87 2.16 -2.43
CA ALA A 187 -3.71 1.19 -1.73
C ALA A 187 -3.28 1.08 -0.27
N PHE A 188 -4.26 0.96 0.61
CA PHE A 188 -4.07 0.63 2.01
C PHE A 188 -4.84 -0.66 2.33
N VAL A 189 -4.15 -1.67 2.85
CA VAL A 189 -4.75 -2.93 3.30
C VAL A 189 -4.49 -3.07 4.78
N THR A 190 -5.53 -3.36 5.57
CA THR A 190 -5.44 -3.30 7.03
C THR A 190 -6.26 -4.38 7.72
N SER A 191 -5.97 -4.61 9.00
CA SER A 191 -6.86 -5.36 9.90
C SER A 191 -8.02 -4.50 10.42
N ALA A 192 -7.89 -3.17 10.41
CA ALA A 192 -8.83 -2.21 10.97
C ALA A 192 -10.14 -2.10 10.18
N ASN A 193 -11.28 -2.19 10.87
CA ASN A 193 -12.57 -1.78 10.31
C ASN A 193 -12.71 -0.24 10.30
N PHE A 194 -13.68 0.29 9.56
CA PHE A 194 -14.00 1.72 9.54
C PHE A 194 -14.84 2.14 10.76
N SER A 195 -14.40 1.73 11.94
CA SER A 195 -15.11 1.94 13.21
C SER A 195 -14.25 2.67 14.23
N ASP A 196 -14.92 3.37 15.15
CA ASP A 196 -14.24 4.07 16.25
C ASP A 196 -13.44 3.12 17.17
N ALA A 197 -13.90 1.88 17.33
CA ALA A 197 -13.20 0.88 18.13
C ALA A 197 -11.86 0.52 17.48
N ALA A 198 -11.84 0.31 16.16
CA ALA A 198 -10.60 0.05 15.41
C ALA A 198 -9.67 1.26 15.43
N ALA A 199 -10.24 2.48 15.38
CA ALA A 199 -9.46 3.71 15.40
C ALA A 199 -8.80 4.03 16.75
N LYS A 200 -9.42 3.64 17.88
CA LYS A 200 -9.06 4.17 19.20
C LYS A 200 -8.71 3.11 20.27
N ARG A 201 -9.10 1.84 20.07
CA ARG A 201 -9.06 0.82 21.13
C ARG A 201 -8.30 -0.43 20.76
N ASN A 202 -8.27 -0.78 19.48
CA ASN A 202 -7.67 -2.04 19.03
C ASN A 202 -6.19 -1.83 18.68
N LEU A 203 -5.44 -2.93 18.76
CA LEU A 203 -4.16 -3.01 18.06
C LEU A 203 -4.44 -3.41 16.61
N GLU A 204 -4.17 -2.52 15.68
CA GLU A 204 -4.37 -2.76 14.26
C GLU A 204 -3.09 -2.46 13.47
N CYS A 205 -2.92 -3.18 12.38
CA CYS A 205 -1.79 -2.97 11.46
C CYS A 205 -2.28 -2.97 10.03
N GLY A 206 -1.70 -2.11 9.22
CA GLY A 206 -1.95 -2.04 7.79
C GLY A 206 -0.69 -1.75 7.00
N LEU A 207 -0.78 -1.98 5.70
CA LEU A 207 0.26 -1.66 4.73
C LEU A 207 -0.28 -0.62 3.75
N LEU A 208 0.38 0.53 3.72
CA LEU A 208 0.15 1.56 2.71
C LEU A 208 1.16 1.38 1.58
N SER A 209 0.67 1.30 0.36
CA SER A 209 1.48 1.26 -0.85
C SER A 209 1.08 2.38 -1.80
N ARG A 210 2.05 3.10 -2.33
CA ARG A 210 1.86 4.05 -3.44
C ARG A 210 2.32 3.46 -4.79
N ASP A 211 2.45 2.14 -4.86
CA ASP A 211 2.71 1.41 -6.09
C ASP A 211 1.44 1.26 -6.92
N ALA A 212 1.43 1.90 -8.09
CA ALA A 212 0.29 1.84 -9.02
C ALA A 212 0.03 0.42 -9.56
N GLY A 213 1.03 -0.46 -9.61
CA GLY A 213 0.87 -1.86 -9.98
C GLY A 213 0.07 -2.64 -8.93
N ILE A 214 0.38 -2.45 -7.64
CA ILE A 214 -0.36 -3.05 -6.52
C ILE A 214 -1.78 -2.46 -6.46
N ALA A 215 -1.92 -1.14 -6.44
CA ALA A 215 -3.21 -0.47 -6.35
C ALA A 215 -4.12 -0.79 -7.54
N GLY A 216 -3.56 -0.71 -8.76
CA GLY A 216 -4.25 -1.07 -10.00
C GLY A 216 -4.65 -2.54 -10.05
N GLY A 217 -3.80 -3.44 -9.56
CA GLY A 217 -4.09 -4.88 -9.47
C GLY A 217 -5.26 -5.16 -8.54
N ILE A 218 -5.31 -4.53 -7.34
CA ILE A 218 -6.45 -4.68 -6.42
C ILE A 218 -7.73 -4.14 -7.07
N ARG A 219 -7.69 -2.95 -7.66
CA ARG A 219 -8.84 -2.37 -8.36
C ARG A 219 -9.34 -3.27 -9.48
N ALA A 220 -8.44 -3.76 -10.33
CA ALA A 220 -8.79 -4.66 -11.42
C ALA A 220 -9.45 -5.96 -10.91
N GLN A 221 -8.97 -6.52 -9.81
CA GLN A 221 -9.57 -7.69 -9.20
C GLN A 221 -10.98 -7.40 -8.67
N LEU A 222 -11.22 -6.25 -8.03
CA LEU A 222 -12.56 -5.86 -7.56
C LEU A 222 -13.54 -5.72 -8.74
N HIS A 223 -13.12 -5.09 -9.85
CA HIS A 223 -13.93 -5.01 -11.06
C HIS A 223 -14.24 -6.40 -11.64
N LYS A 224 -13.23 -7.27 -11.73
CA LYS A 224 -13.44 -8.64 -12.21
C LYS A 224 -14.44 -9.40 -11.36
N LEU A 225 -14.40 -9.23 -10.02
CA LEU A 225 -15.37 -9.85 -9.12
C LEU A 225 -16.80 -9.31 -9.38
N TYR A 226 -16.93 -8.03 -9.70
CA TYR A 226 -18.21 -7.42 -10.06
C TYR A 226 -18.72 -7.89 -11.43
N GLU A 227 -17.85 -7.95 -12.46
CA GLU A 227 -18.17 -8.43 -13.80
C GLU A 227 -18.62 -9.91 -13.83
N HIS A 228 -18.20 -10.69 -12.84
CA HIS A 228 -18.57 -12.11 -12.69
C HIS A 228 -19.67 -12.35 -11.63
N ASP A 229 -20.40 -11.32 -11.23
CA ASP A 229 -21.50 -11.41 -10.26
C ASP A 229 -21.10 -11.99 -8.88
N VAL A 230 -19.81 -11.99 -8.55
CA VAL A 230 -19.32 -12.31 -7.20
C VAL A 230 -19.54 -11.14 -6.26
N LEU A 231 -19.29 -9.91 -6.74
CA LEU A 231 -19.74 -8.67 -6.14
C LEU A 231 -20.93 -8.15 -6.94
N VAL A 232 -21.95 -7.68 -6.25
CA VAL A 232 -23.17 -7.14 -6.84
C VAL A 232 -23.56 -5.86 -6.10
N ASP A 233 -24.44 -5.05 -6.69
CA ASP A 233 -25.00 -3.89 -6.02
C ASP A 233 -25.77 -4.32 -4.75
N TYR A 234 -25.66 -3.48 -3.70
CA TYR A 234 -26.28 -3.75 -2.39
C TYR A 234 -27.79 -3.49 -2.42
#